data_454ab5edefc8bd68ed6c007ebe01c932
#
_entry.id   454ab5edefc8bd68ed6c007ebe01c932
#
_cell.length_a   1.000
_cell.length_b   1.000
_cell.length_c   1.000
_cell.angle_alpha   90.00
_cell.angle_beta   90.00
_cell.angle_gamma   90.00
#
_symmetry.space_group_name_H-M   'P 1'
#
loop_
_entity.id
_entity.type
_entity.pdbx_description
1 polymer ?
#
loop_
_entity_poly.entity_id
_entity_poly.type
_entity_poly.pdbx_seq_one_letter_code
_entity_poly.pdbx_strand_id
1 'polypeptide(L)'
;MKTRSLIAFSFAAALVAEPALAETPYDGLWNVTILTKTGSCEPSVQYPLTVTDGRVSGAADVSGSIGREGIVKVSIRGAYANGQLNGNGGSGRWNGASGGIACSGRWEASRH
;
A
#
# COMPACT_ATOMS: atom_id res chain seq x y z
N MET A 1 16.51 -45.87 32.18
CA MET A 1 16.37 -45.38 31.97
C MET A 1 16.08 -44.70 31.37
N LYS A 2 16.05 -44.51 31.34
CA LYS A 2 15.82 -43.83 30.95
C LYS A 2 15.50 -42.93 30.28
N THR A 3 15.53 -42.72 30.30
CA THR A 3 15.25 -41.95 29.89
C THR A 3 14.92 -41.15 29.23
N ARG A 4 14.95 -41.04 29.18
CA ARG A 4 14.66 -40.25 28.65
C ARG A 4 14.26 -39.35 28.00
N SER A 5 14.32 -39.22 27.97
CA SER A 5 14.00 -38.41 27.58
C SER A 5 13.59 -37.64 26.95
N LEU A 6 13.53 -37.44 26.79
CA LEU A 6 13.18 -36.66 26.30
C LEU A 6 12.78 -35.84 25.78
N ILE A 7 12.90 -35.73 25.72
CA ILE A 7 12.59 -34.87 25.35
C ILE A 7 12.24 -34.18 24.74
N ALA A 8 12.28 -34.20 24.71
CA ALA A 8 11.96 -33.35 24.26
C ALA A 8 11.50 -32.69 23.66
N PHE A 9 11.40 -32.70 23.57
CA PHE A 9 11.02 -31.90 22.99
C PHE A 9 10.67 -31.06 22.51
N SER A 10 10.77 -31.00 22.58
CA SER A 10 10.52 -30.17 22.31
C SER A 10 10.15 -29.49 21.75
N PHE A 11 10.05 -29.46 21.60
CA PHE A 11 9.73 -28.68 21.06
C PHE A 11 9.38 -27.93 20.53
N ALA A 12 9.44 -27.90 20.42
CA ALA A 12 9.18 -27.12 20.12
C ALA A 12 8.82 -26.44 19.57
N ALA A 13 8.67 -26.37 19.43
CA ALA A 13 8.34 -25.57 19.08
C ALA A 13 8.11 -24.83 18.63
N ALA A 14 8.16 -24.66 18.51
CA ALA A 14 7.99 -23.79 18.24
C ALA A 14 7.63 -23.18 17.56
N LEU A 15 7.44 -23.19 17.28
CA LEU A 15 7.13 -22.54 16.72
C LEU A 15 6.78 -21.73 16.18
N VAL A 16 6.76 -21.54 16.12
CA VAL A 16 6.45 -20.80 15.81
C VAL A 16 6.12 -20.05 15.19
N ALA A 17 5.87 -19.74 14.96
CA ALA A 17 5.54 -19.04 14.36
C ALA A 17 5.29 -18.09 14.09
N GLU A 18 5.18 -17.61 13.75
CA GLU A 18 4.95 -16.70 13.48
C GLU A 18 4.88 -15.98 12.89
N PRO A 19 4.78 -15.61 12.80
CA PRO A 19 4.49 -14.72 12.39
C PRO A 19 4.43 -14.04 11.53
N ALA A 20 4.66 -14.07 11.30
CA ALA A 20 4.67 -13.42 10.53
C ALA A 20 3.79 -12.80 9.91
N LEU A 21 3.59 -12.38 9.97
CA LEU A 21 2.67 -11.89 9.54
C LEU A 21 2.60 -10.64 9.24
N ALA A 22 3.01 -10.04 9.61
CA ALA A 22 2.68 -8.72 9.63
C ALA A 22 3.09 -7.90 8.48
N GLU A 23 4.25 -8.00 7.99
CA GLU A 23 4.70 -7.13 6.93
C GLU A 23 4.16 -7.55 5.59
N THR A 24 3.89 -6.57 4.74
CA THR A 24 3.53 -6.82 3.36
C THR A 24 4.70 -6.45 2.47
N PRO A 25 4.72 -6.97 1.24
CA PRO A 25 5.85 -6.68 0.33
C PRO A 25 5.99 -5.23 -0.04
N TYR A 26 4.97 -4.41 0.22
CA TYR A 26 4.95 -3.03 -0.26
C TYR A 26 5.02 -2.00 0.84
N ASP A 27 5.28 -2.41 2.05
CA ASP A 27 5.44 -1.45 3.15
C ASP A 27 6.65 -0.57 2.89
N GLY A 28 6.55 0.68 3.34
CA GLY A 28 7.64 1.64 3.22
C GLY A 28 7.15 3.01 2.81
N LEU A 29 8.10 3.83 2.40
CA LEU A 29 7.83 5.21 1.99
C LEU A 29 7.73 5.28 0.48
N TRP A 30 6.68 5.91 0.00
CA TRP A 30 6.38 5.99 -1.42
C TRP A 30 6.18 7.43 -1.84
N ASN A 31 6.66 7.78 -3.03
CA ASN A 31 6.31 9.02 -3.70
C ASN A 31 5.28 8.71 -4.76
N VAL A 32 4.16 9.41 -4.73
CA VAL A 32 3.08 9.22 -5.68
C VAL A 32 2.89 10.51 -6.46
N THR A 33 2.90 10.40 -7.77
CA THR A 33 2.64 11.51 -8.67
C THR A 33 1.27 11.28 -9.32
N ILE A 34 0.38 12.24 -9.14
CA ILE A 34 -0.97 12.21 -9.69
C ILE A 34 -0.96 13.11 -10.93
N LEU A 35 -1.35 12.57 -12.07
CA LEU A 35 -1.37 13.30 -13.34
C LEU A 35 -2.81 13.43 -13.81
N THR A 36 -3.23 14.64 -14.07
CA THR A 36 -4.58 14.91 -14.58
C THR A 36 -4.58 14.85 -16.08
N LYS A 37 -5.44 14.01 -16.63
CA LYS A 37 -5.61 13.88 -18.08
C LYS A 37 -6.90 14.50 -18.56
N THR A 38 -7.93 14.51 -17.73
CA THR A 38 -9.24 15.04 -18.08
C THR A 38 -9.72 15.91 -16.94
N GLY A 39 -10.28 17.06 -17.26
CA GLY A 39 -10.78 18.01 -16.27
C GLY A 39 -9.77 19.09 -15.97
N SER A 40 -10.15 20.03 -15.12
CA SER A 40 -9.36 21.20 -14.84
C SER A 40 -8.64 21.15 -13.49
N CYS A 41 -8.47 19.94 -12.93
CA CYS A 41 -7.69 19.78 -11.71
C CYS A 41 -6.21 20.06 -11.98
N GLU A 42 -5.43 20.20 -10.91
CA GLU A 42 -4.00 20.44 -11.06
C GLU A 42 -3.39 19.40 -12.00
N PRO A 43 -2.57 19.85 -12.95
CA PRO A 43 -1.98 18.91 -13.91
C PRO A 43 -1.13 17.82 -13.27
N SER A 44 -0.44 18.15 -12.18
CA SER A 44 0.45 17.21 -11.52
C SER A 44 0.55 17.55 -10.04
N VAL A 45 0.39 16.57 -9.19
CA VAL A 45 0.50 16.73 -7.75
C VAL A 45 1.30 15.55 -7.21
N GLN A 46 2.16 15.79 -6.23
CA GLN A 46 2.94 14.75 -5.60
C GLN A 46 2.56 14.60 -4.15
N TYR A 47 2.50 13.36 -3.70
CA TYR A 47 2.21 13.03 -2.32
C TYR A 47 3.25 12.05 -1.79
N PRO A 48 3.86 12.35 -0.64
CA PRO A 48 4.63 11.33 0.09
C PRO A 48 3.64 10.50 0.91
N LEU A 49 3.61 9.21 0.69
CA LEU A 49 2.71 8.32 1.39
C LEU A 49 3.51 7.21 2.06
N THR A 50 2.94 6.67 3.12
CA THR A 50 3.55 5.57 3.85
C THR A 50 2.61 4.38 3.78
N VAL A 51 3.18 3.21 3.56
CA VAL A 51 2.42 1.96 3.63
C VAL A 51 2.94 1.18 4.82
N THR A 52 2.04 0.82 5.72
CA THR A 52 2.35 0.04 6.92
C THR A 52 1.33 -1.07 7.03
N ASP A 53 1.80 -2.31 7.01
CA ASP A 53 0.91 -3.48 7.06
C ASP A 53 -0.15 -3.41 5.99
N GLY A 54 0.23 -2.92 4.80
CA GLY A 54 -0.68 -2.81 3.69
C GLY A 54 -1.65 -1.64 3.76
N ARG A 55 -1.54 -0.77 4.76
CA ARG A 55 -2.41 0.39 4.90
C ARG A 55 -1.70 1.64 4.49
N VAL A 56 -2.40 2.51 3.78
CA VAL A 56 -1.83 3.74 3.25
C VAL A 56 -2.17 4.90 4.17
N SER A 57 -1.16 5.71 4.46
CA SER A 57 -1.30 6.89 5.31
C SER A 57 -0.30 7.94 4.86
N GLY A 58 -0.30 9.09 5.53
CA GLY A 58 0.75 10.08 5.33
C GLY A 58 0.27 11.45 4.91
N ALA A 59 -0.84 11.56 4.23
CA ALA A 59 -1.42 12.85 3.86
C ALA A 59 -2.79 12.95 4.49
N ALA A 60 -3.29 14.18 4.59
CA ALA A 60 -4.63 14.41 5.13
C ALA A 60 -5.67 13.75 4.22
N ASP A 61 -6.67 13.15 4.82
CA ASP A 61 -7.79 12.54 4.09
C ASP A 61 -7.34 11.45 3.13
N VAL A 62 -6.29 10.72 3.52
CA VAL A 62 -5.85 9.56 2.76
C VAL A 62 -6.21 8.30 3.53
N SER A 63 -6.80 7.36 2.82
CA SER A 63 -7.04 6.03 3.37
C SER A 63 -7.00 5.03 2.23
N GLY A 64 -6.65 3.81 2.55
CA GLY A 64 -6.62 2.79 1.53
C GLY A 64 -5.74 1.63 1.91
N SER A 65 -5.61 0.71 0.98
CA SER A 65 -4.87 -0.51 1.23
C SER A 65 -4.16 -0.97 -0.03
N ILE A 66 -3.07 -1.68 0.22
CA ILE A 66 -2.29 -2.36 -0.81
C ILE A 66 -2.36 -3.84 -0.49
N GLY A 67 -2.88 -4.63 -1.43
CA GLY A 67 -2.93 -6.07 -1.26
C GLY A 67 -1.56 -6.70 -1.38
N ARG A 68 -1.46 -7.96 -1.01
CA ARG A 68 -0.18 -8.67 -1.05
C ARG A 68 0.34 -8.82 -2.47
N GLU A 69 -0.56 -8.82 -3.43
CA GLU A 69 -0.17 -8.89 -4.85
C GLU A 69 0.03 -7.51 -5.46
N GLY A 70 -0.05 -6.45 -4.64
CA GLY A 70 0.17 -5.10 -5.13
C GLY A 70 -1.05 -4.38 -5.63
N ILE A 71 -2.23 -4.93 -5.43
CA ILE A 71 -3.46 -4.26 -5.85
C ILE A 71 -3.70 -3.04 -4.97
N VAL A 72 -3.86 -1.89 -5.59
CA VAL A 72 -3.99 -0.61 -4.91
C VAL A 72 -5.44 -0.15 -4.93
N LYS A 73 -5.94 0.25 -3.73
CA LYS A 73 -7.26 0.87 -3.59
C LYS A 73 -7.09 1.97 -2.56
N VAL A 74 -7.08 3.21 -3.01
CA VAL A 74 -6.77 4.35 -2.15
C VAL A 74 -7.74 5.48 -2.44
N SER A 75 -8.10 6.20 -1.38
CA SER A 75 -8.89 7.40 -1.47
C SER A 75 -8.04 8.56 -0.95
N ILE A 76 -7.94 9.62 -1.73
CA ILE A 76 -7.21 10.83 -1.36
C ILE A 76 -8.14 12.01 -1.60
N ARG A 77 -8.56 12.66 -0.51
CA ARG A 77 -9.41 13.85 -0.58
C ARG A 77 -10.63 13.66 -1.48
N GLY A 78 -11.24 12.48 -1.38
CA GLY A 78 -12.44 12.19 -2.16
C GLY A 78 -12.18 11.67 -3.55
N ALA A 79 -10.95 11.68 -4.02
CA ALA A 79 -10.60 11.05 -5.28
C ALA A 79 -10.25 9.58 -5.00
N TYR A 80 -10.51 8.74 -5.98
CA TYR A 80 -10.25 7.31 -5.85
C TYR A 80 -9.17 6.90 -6.83
N ALA A 81 -8.21 6.15 -6.33
CA ALA A 81 -7.12 5.63 -7.14
C ALA A 81 -7.09 4.12 -7.02
N ASN A 82 -6.84 3.46 -8.13
CA ASN A 82 -6.64 2.03 -8.15
C ASN A 82 -5.56 1.70 -9.15
N GLY A 83 -4.94 0.55 -8.96
CA GLY A 83 -3.85 0.16 -9.85
C GLY A 83 -3.05 -0.96 -9.25
N GLN A 84 -1.78 -0.98 -9.62
CA GLN A 84 -0.92 -2.12 -9.33
C GLN A 84 0.47 -1.63 -8.95
N LEU A 85 1.01 -2.16 -7.85
CA LEU A 85 2.41 -2.01 -7.51
C LEU A 85 3.16 -3.26 -7.95
N ASN A 86 4.42 -3.09 -8.30
CA ASN A 86 5.28 -4.16 -8.69
C ASN A 86 6.70 -3.78 -8.30
N GLY A 87 7.28 -4.51 -7.36
CA GLY A 87 8.59 -4.14 -6.85
C GLY A 87 8.55 -2.78 -6.17
N ASN A 88 9.40 -1.87 -6.59
CA ASN A 88 9.49 -0.54 -6.01
C ASN A 88 8.76 0.51 -6.82
N GLY A 89 7.89 0.11 -7.71
CA GLY A 89 7.15 1.03 -8.54
C GLY A 89 5.71 0.62 -8.71
N GLY A 90 4.95 1.47 -9.37
CA GLY A 90 3.57 1.15 -9.66
C GLY A 90 2.87 2.25 -10.41
N SER A 91 1.67 1.96 -10.85
CA SER A 91 0.89 2.91 -11.61
C SER A 91 -0.57 2.49 -11.60
N GLY A 92 -1.41 3.41 -12.03
CA GLY A 92 -2.83 3.13 -12.12
C GLY A 92 -3.59 4.34 -12.59
N ARG A 93 -4.87 4.34 -12.27
CA ARG A 93 -5.79 5.39 -12.67
C ARG A 93 -6.45 5.98 -11.45
N TRP A 94 -6.92 7.20 -11.60
CA TRP A 94 -7.67 7.87 -10.55
C TRP A 94 -8.81 8.65 -11.16
N ASN A 95 -9.82 8.92 -10.34
CA ASN A 95 -10.89 9.83 -10.72
C ASN A 95 -11.38 10.54 -9.47
N GLY A 96 -11.89 11.75 -9.66
CA GLY A 96 -12.37 12.57 -8.57
C GLY A 96 -13.07 13.77 -9.10
N ALA A 97 -13.22 14.79 -8.24
CA ALA A 97 -13.87 16.03 -8.64
C ALA A 97 -13.26 17.17 -7.84
N SER A 98 -13.27 18.36 -8.44
CA SER A 98 -12.83 19.58 -7.79
C SER A 98 -13.80 20.66 -8.19
N GLY A 99 -14.45 21.28 -7.17
CA GLY A 99 -15.41 22.34 -7.43
C GLY A 99 -16.55 21.90 -8.34
N GLY A 100 -16.96 20.64 -8.24
CA GLY A 100 -18.05 20.09 -9.05
C GLY A 100 -17.61 19.65 -10.44
N ILE A 101 -16.33 19.76 -10.77
CA ILE A 101 -15.82 19.38 -12.09
C ILE A 101 -15.12 18.02 -11.95
N ALA A 102 -15.54 17.07 -12.78
CA ALA A 102 -14.95 15.73 -12.77
C ALA A 102 -13.56 15.78 -13.37
N CYS A 103 -12.63 15.10 -12.71
CA CYS A 103 -11.26 14.97 -13.17
C CYS A 103 -10.87 13.51 -13.14
N SER A 104 -9.94 13.16 -14.00
CA SER A 104 -9.41 11.81 -14.02
C SER A 104 -8.03 11.82 -14.64
N GLY A 105 -7.31 10.72 -14.44
CA GLY A 105 -6.01 10.59 -15.03
C GLY A 105 -5.30 9.35 -14.55
N ARG A 106 -3.99 9.48 -14.44
CA ARG A 106 -3.11 8.39 -14.06
C ARG A 106 -2.30 8.77 -12.84
N TRP A 107 -1.76 7.78 -12.20
CA TRP A 107 -0.79 8.00 -11.13
C TRP A 107 0.39 7.06 -11.32
N GLU A 108 1.51 7.48 -10.79
CA GLU A 108 2.72 6.69 -10.77
C GLU A 108 3.30 6.77 -9.36
N ALA A 109 3.94 5.71 -8.94
CA ALA A 109 4.51 5.66 -7.60
C ALA A 109 5.87 5.00 -7.64
N SER A 110 6.74 5.47 -6.74
CA SER A 110 8.04 4.84 -6.54
C SER A 110 8.32 4.79 -5.05
N ARG A 111 8.95 3.70 -4.63
CA ARG A 111 9.31 3.51 -3.23
C ARG A 111 10.76 3.91 -3.02
N HIS A 112 10.99 4.58 -1.90
CA HIS A 112 12.34 4.99 -1.50
C HIS A 112 13.20 3.82 -1.07
#